data_93dab1f94dbb096f8fbd8796cb96984a
#
_entry.id   93dab1f94dbb096f8fbd8796cb96984a
#
_cell.length_a   1.000
_cell.length_b   1.000
_cell.length_c   1.000
_cell.angle_alpha   90.00
_cell.angle_beta   90.00
_cell.angle_gamma   90.00
#
_symmetry.space_group_name_H-M   'P 1'
#
loop_
_entity.id
_entity.type
_entity.pdbx_description
1 polymer ?
#
loop_
_entity_poly.entity_id
_entity_poly.type
_entity_poly.pdbx_seq_one_letter_code
_entity_poly.pdbx_strand_id
1 'polypeptide(L)'
;YECIIVLGGDGTLLNAASAASHVDIPLFGINLGTVGFLTEGEVTNWREIIDRLFADDFDIQERMMIKGSIKKSICGSVSVSDTLSSDNTSGHSSGVFRKRALNDIVISRAGFSRLIGLDVYVNGSFLNAYEGDGIIISTPTGSTGYNLSAGGPIVDPMAKLMIITPVCPHSLTSKSIVLPSDAKVSIAIAKKRKTQDTEAIVSFDGGNDYELSAGDVLDICTSQRTTKLIKASDVNFYEILRNKLGSK
;
A
#
# COMPACT_ATOMS: atom_id res chain seq x y z
N TYR A 1 -19.94 17.73 1.22
CA TYR A 1 -18.72 18.10 1.96
C TYR A 1 -17.62 18.40 0.95
N GLU A 2 -16.85 19.46 1.16
CA GLU A 2 -15.81 19.93 0.23
C GLU A 2 -14.45 19.27 0.55
N CYS A 3 -14.16 18.98 1.82
CA CYS A 3 -12.99 18.23 2.25
C CYS A 3 -13.23 17.48 3.57
N ILE A 4 -12.34 16.57 3.91
CA ILE A 4 -12.28 15.89 5.21
C ILE A 4 -11.02 16.37 5.93
N ILE A 5 -11.18 17.01 7.07
CA ILE A 5 -10.06 17.41 7.93
C ILE A 5 -9.69 16.24 8.84
N VAL A 6 -8.44 15.85 8.79
CA VAL A 6 -7.88 14.72 9.57
C VAL A 6 -6.90 15.27 10.60
N LEU A 7 -7.21 15.09 11.88
CA LEU A 7 -6.36 15.49 12.99
C LEU A 7 -5.54 14.29 13.49
N GLY A 8 -4.23 14.30 13.25
CA GLY A 8 -3.34 13.19 13.63
C GLY A 8 -2.13 13.08 12.72
N GLY A 9 -1.37 12.00 12.85
CA GLY A 9 -0.23 11.70 11.99
C GLY A 9 -0.62 10.93 10.73
N ASP A 10 0.40 10.49 9.97
CA ASP A 10 0.24 9.76 8.71
C ASP A 10 -0.67 8.53 8.86
N GLY A 11 -0.55 7.76 9.95
CA GLY A 11 -1.41 6.59 10.20
C GLY A 11 -2.90 6.94 10.30
N THR A 12 -3.26 8.07 10.92
CA THR A 12 -4.65 8.55 10.99
C THR A 12 -5.15 8.92 9.61
N LEU A 13 -4.29 9.57 8.81
CA LEU A 13 -4.62 9.96 7.44
C LEU A 13 -4.79 8.73 6.52
N LEU A 14 -3.95 7.69 6.67
CA LEU A 14 -4.12 6.41 5.96
C LEU A 14 -5.47 5.76 6.26
N ASN A 15 -5.88 5.74 7.53
CA ASN A 15 -7.18 5.21 7.93
C ASN A 15 -8.33 6.04 7.31
N ALA A 16 -8.22 7.37 7.31
CA ALA A 16 -9.20 8.25 6.67
C ALA A 16 -9.25 8.02 5.15
N ALA A 17 -8.10 7.88 4.49
CA ALA A 17 -8.01 7.58 3.06
C ALA A 17 -8.66 6.24 2.71
N SER A 18 -8.43 5.21 3.52
CA SER A 18 -9.07 3.90 3.36
C SER A 18 -10.60 4.00 3.50
N ALA A 19 -11.09 4.68 4.54
CA ALA A 19 -12.52 4.88 4.79
C ALA A 19 -13.18 5.74 3.69
N ALA A 20 -12.49 6.77 3.20
CA ALA A 20 -12.97 7.67 2.14
C ALA A 20 -12.69 7.17 0.71
N SER A 21 -12.09 5.98 0.54
CA SER A 21 -11.65 5.47 -0.77
C SER A 21 -12.78 5.24 -1.79
N HIS A 22 -14.04 5.29 -1.35
CA HIS A 22 -15.22 5.15 -2.19
C HIS A 22 -15.86 6.49 -2.59
N VAL A 23 -15.43 7.60 -1.97
CA VAL A 23 -15.87 8.96 -2.26
C VAL A 23 -14.72 9.79 -2.82
N ASP A 24 -15.04 10.75 -3.67
CA ASP A 24 -14.05 11.64 -4.30
C ASP A 24 -13.94 12.96 -3.51
N ILE A 25 -13.64 12.86 -2.22
CA ILE A 25 -13.49 14.02 -1.31
C ILE A 25 -12.03 14.15 -0.92
N PRO A 26 -11.41 15.32 -1.09
CA PRO A 26 -10.01 15.54 -0.70
C PRO A 26 -9.84 15.49 0.82
N LEU A 27 -8.67 15.01 1.25
CA LEU A 27 -8.27 14.93 2.64
C LEU A 27 -7.27 16.05 2.96
N PHE A 28 -7.45 16.67 4.10
CA PHE A 28 -6.55 17.68 4.63
C PHE A 28 -6.03 17.24 6.00
N GLY A 29 -4.73 16.93 6.09
CA GLY A 29 -4.10 16.40 7.29
C GLY A 29 -3.44 17.47 8.14
N ILE A 30 -3.84 17.63 9.41
CA ILE A 30 -3.15 18.45 10.41
C ILE A 30 -2.47 17.55 11.42
N ASN A 31 -1.14 17.66 11.50
CA ASN A 31 -0.34 16.82 12.38
C ASN A 31 -0.40 17.31 13.83
N LEU A 32 -0.70 16.40 14.75
CA LEU A 32 -0.72 16.68 16.19
C LEU A 32 0.59 16.30 16.91
N GLY A 33 1.60 15.84 16.18
CA GLY A 33 2.86 15.37 16.75
C GLY A 33 4.04 15.65 15.81
N THR A 34 4.84 14.64 15.53
CA THR A 34 5.99 14.76 14.61
C THR A 34 5.50 14.78 13.16
N VAL A 35 5.93 15.76 12.37
CA VAL A 35 5.56 15.94 10.96
C VAL A 35 5.72 14.64 10.17
N GLY A 36 4.66 14.24 9.49
CA GLY A 36 4.61 13.11 8.58
C GLY A 36 5.05 13.47 7.16
N PHE A 37 4.88 12.53 6.24
CA PHE A 37 5.00 12.77 4.80
C PHE A 37 3.66 13.09 4.13
N LEU A 38 2.54 12.87 4.84
CA LEU A 38 1.18 13.01 4.31
C LEU A 38 0.42 14.20 4.92
N THR A 39 0.86 14.70 6.07
CA THR A 39 0.22 15.81 6.78
C THR A 39 0.87 17.14 6.43
N GLU A 40 0.08 18.22 6.42
CA GLU A 40 0.47 19.54 5.93
C GLU A 40 0.79 20.57 7.00
N GLY A 41 0.11 20.49 8.11
CA GLY A 41 0.25 21.45 9.20
C GLY A 41 0.71 20.84 10.49
N GLU A 42 1.20 21.71 11.36
CA GLU A 42 1.52 21.39 12.75
C GLU A 42 0.58 22.13 13.70
N VAL A 43 0.54 21.68 14.94
CA VAL A 43 -0.22 22.37 16.01
C VAL A 43 0.22 23.84 16.18
N THR A 44 1.43 24.19 15.77
CA THR A 44 1.97 25.55 15.89
C THR A 44 1.46 26.51 14.83
N ASN A 45 1.13 26.03 13.61
CA ASN A 45 0.74 26.86 12.47
C ASN A 45 -0.64 26.52 11.88
N TRP A 46 -1.45 25.72 12.60
CA TRP A 46 -2.74 25.24 12.09
C TRP A 46 -3.70 26.37 11.67
N ARG A 47 -3.65 27.54 12.36
CA ARG A 47 -4.54 28.68 12.04
C ARG A 47 -4.22 29.27 10.67
N GLU A 48 -2.95 29.53 10.40
CA GLU A 48 -2.49 30.04 9.10
C GLU A 48 -2.89 29.08 7.96
N ILE A 49 -2.71 27.79 8.19
CA ILE A 49 -3.03 26.76 7.19
C ILE A 49 -4.55 26.64 6.98
N ILE A 50 -5.36 26.78 8.02
CA ILE A 50 -6.82 26.84 7.91
C ILE A 50 -7.27 28.12 7.18
N ASP A 51 -6.63 29.26 7.46
CA ASP A 51 -6.93 30.52 6.76
C ASP A 51 -6.64 30.39 5.25
N ARG A 52 -5.54 29.73 4.87
CA ARG A 52 -5.24 29.41 3.47
C ARG A 52 -6.31 28.49 2.86
N LEU A 53 -6.78 27.48 3.60
CA LEU A 53 -7.85 26.60 3.14
C LEU A 53 -9.16 27.38 2.85
N PHE A 54 -9.53 28.33 3.72
CA PHE A 54 -10.71 29.18 3.50
C PHE A 54 -10.53 30.20 2.38
N ALA A 55 -9.29 30.58 2.07
CA ALA A 55 -8.95 31.49 0.99
C ALA A 55 -8.79 30.77 -0.37
N ASP A 56 -9.06 29.45 -0.46
CA ASP A 56 -8.78 28.60 -1.62
C ASP A 56 -7.30 28.64 -2.09
N ASP A 57 -6.37 28.98 -1.17
CA ASP A 57 -4.93 29.04 -1.40
C ASP A 57 -4.28 27.70 -1.08
N PHE A 58 -4.53 26.70 -1.92
CA PHE A 58 -3.98 25.35 -1.79
C PHE A 58 -3.95 24.62 -3.13
N ASP A 59 -3.10 23.60 -3.22
CA ASP A 59 -3.09 22.65 -4.32
C ASP A 59 -3.73 21.32 -3.94
N ILE A 60 -4.22 20.58 -4.92
CA ILE A 60 -4.68 19.20 -4.73
C ILE A 60 -3.71 18.25 -5.40
N GLN A 61 -3.12 17.36 -4.60
CA GLN A 61 -2.25 16.29 -5.09
C GLN A 61 -3.01 14.97 -5.16
N GLU A 62 -3.11 14.41 -6.36
CA GLU A 62 -3.68 13.09 -6.58
C GLU A 62 -2.63 12.00 -6.36
N ARG A 63 -2.82 11.20 -5.33
CA ARG A 63 -1.96 10.06 -4.99
C ARG A 63 -2.54 8.79 -5.58
N MET A 64 -1.73 8.05 -6.34
CA MET A 64 -2.14 6.74 -6.81
C MET A 64 -2.37 5.78 -5.65
N MET A 65 -3.34 4.89 -5.82
CA MET A 65 -3.59 3.77 -4.92
C MET A 65 -3.37 2.45 -5.65
N ILE A 66 -3.06 1.41 -4.91
CA ILE A 66 -3.10 0.03 -5.39
C ILE A 66 -4.31 -0.69 -4.81
N LYS A 67 -4.80 -1.69 -5.53
CA LYS A 67 -5.86 -2.58 -5.04
C LYS A 67 -5.38 -4.01 -5.06
N GLY A 68 -5.69 -4.75 -3.99
CA GLY A 68 -5.46 -6.18 -3.86
C GLY A 68 -6.77 -6.96 -3.89
N SER A 69 -6.74 -8.14 -4.49
CA SER A 69 -7.85 -9.09 -4.46
C SER A 69 -7.35 -10.48 -4.10
N ILE A 70 -7.95 -11.08 -3.07
CA ILE A 70 -7.59 -12.41 -2.57
C ILE A 70 -8.47 -13.44 -3.26
N LYS A 71 -7.83 -14.42 -3.88
CA LYS A 71 -8.46 -15.63 -4.42
C LYS A 71 -8.10 -16.79 -3.51
N LYS A 72 -9.08 -17.34 -2.82
CA LYS A 72 -8.90 -18.53 -1.98
C LYS A 72 -8.78 -19.77 -2.84
N SER A 73 -7.79 -20.60 -2.53
CA SER A 73 -7.68 -21.93 -3.12
C SER A 73 -8.81 -22.81 -2.59
N ILE A 74 -9.79 -23.09 -3.44
CA ILE A 74 -10.74 -24.16 -3.15
C ILE A 74 -9.98 -25.46 -3.43
N CYS A 75 -9.89 -26.35 -2.48
CA CYS A 75 -9.26 -27.65 -2.64
C CYS A 75 -9.92 -28.39 -3.82
N GLY A 76 -9.31 -28.31 -5.03
CA GLY A 76 -9.83 -28.83 -6.28
C GLY A 76 -9.79 -27.78 -7.40
N SER A 77 -8.74 -27.82 -8.23
CA SER A 77 -8.54 -27.19 -9.54
C SER A 77 -9.00 -25.71 -9.71
N VAL A 78 -8.05 -24.80 -9.68
CA VAL A 78 -8.24 -23.42 -10.16
C VAL A 78 -7.74 -23.32 -11.59
N SER A 79 -8.64 -23.15 -12.54
CA SER A 79 -8.32 -22.62 -13.87
C SER A 79 -8.11 -21.12 -13.78
N VAL A 80 -6.93 -20.64 -14.17
CA VAL A 80 -6.62 -19.22 -14.36
C VAL A 80 -7.37 -18.74 -15.60
N SER A 81 -8.51 -18.10 -15.42
CA SER A 81 -9.16 -17.36 -16.52
C SER A 81 -9.72 -16.04 -16.00
N ASP A 82 -9.29 -15.00 -16.67
CA ASP A 82 -9.74 -13.62 -16.72
C ASP A 82 -11.07 -13.26 -16.04
N THR A 83 -10.97 -12.42 -15.00
CA THR A 83 -12.03 -11.42 -14.71
C THR A 83 -11.45 -10.27 -13.89
N LEU A 84 -10.83 -9.33 -14.58
CA LEU A 84 -10.53 -7.99 -14.06
C LEU A 84 -11.40 -6.98 -14.80
N SER A 85 -12.69 -6.94 -14.50
CA SER A 85 -13.55 -5.82 -14.91
C SER A 85 -14.69 -5.62 -13.93
N SER A 86 -14.91 -4.34 -13.67
CA SER A 86 -16.00 -3.69 -12.93
C SER A 86 -15.87 -3.52 -11.42
N ASP A 87 -15.73 -2.23 -11.06
CA ASP A 87 -16.02 -1.67 -9.74
C ASP A 87 -17.52 -1.82 -9.46
N ASN A 88 -17.91 -2.73 -8.58
CA ASN A 88 -19.21 -2.64 -7.92
C ASN A 88 -19.13 -3.15 -6.48
N THR A 89 -19.50 -2.23 -5.60
CA THR A 89 -19.81 -2.40 -4.19
C THR A 89 -20.97 -3.40 -3.99
N SER A 90 -20.84 -4.20 -2.96
CA SER A 90 -21.89 -5.04 -2.34
C SER A 90 -22.58 -6.09 -3.24
N GLY A 91 -22.11 -7.31 -3.08
CA GLY A 91 -22.81 -8.49 -3.60
C GLY A 91 -22.10 -9.76 -3.13
N HIS A 92 -22.77 -10.53 -2.27
CA HIS A 92 -22.36 -11.88 -1.89
C HIS A 92 -22.40 -12.77 -3.14
N SER A 93 -21.29 -12.90 -3.84
CA SER A 93 -21.11 -13.98 -4.81
C SER A 93 -19.62 -14.26 -4.98
N SER A 94 -19.26 -15.51 -4.68
CA SER A 94 -17.92 -16.11 -4.86
C SER A 94 -16.73 -15.33 -4.29
N GLY A 95 -16.46 -15.47 -3.00
CA GLY A 95 -15.16 -15.53 -2.33
C GLY A 95 -14.01 -14.57 -2.68
N VAL A 96 -14.21 -13.52 -3.45
CA VAL A 96 -13.15 -12.57 -3.83
C VAL A 96 -13.22 -11.35 -2.93
N PHE A 97 -12.28 -11.27 -1.99
CA PHE A 97 -12.09 -10.08 -1.17
C PHE A 97 -11.29 -9.03 -1.95
N ARG A 98 -11.69 -7.76 -1.88
CA ARG A 98 -11.00 -6.64 -2.54
C ARG A 98 -10.82 -5.46 -1.59
N LYS A 99 -9.62 -4.91 -1.54
CA LYS A 99 -9.31 -3.70 -0.75
C LYS A 99 -8.26 -2.83 -1.45
N ARG A 100 -8.26 -1.52 -1.12
CA ARG A 100 -7.29 -0.53 -1.64
C ARG A 100 -6.29 -0.17 -0.56
N ALA A 101 -5.10 0.27 -0.99
CA ALA A 101 -4.07 0.83 -0.15
C ALA A 101 -3.48 2.09 -0.78
N LEU A 102 -3.23 3.10 0.03
CA LEU A 102 -2.53 4.33 -0.37
C LEU A 102 -1.02 4.15 -0.29
N ASN A 103 -0.51 3.47 0.75
CA ASN A 103 0.91 3.18 0.92
C ASN A 103 1.31 1.83 0.34
N ASP A 104 0.81 0.73 0.91
CA ASP A 104 1.31 -0.60 0.59
C ASP A 104 0.32 -1.72 0.89
N ILE A 105 0.58 -2.85 0.24
CA ILE A 105 0.00 -4.14 0.55
C ILE A 105 1.14 -5.06 0.95
N VAL A 106 1.08 -5.60 2.15
CA VAL A 106 2.13 -6.43 2.74
C VAL A 106 1.63 -7.83 2.94
N ILE A 107 2.38 -8.82 2.44
CA ILE A 107 2.21 -10.21 2.86
C ILE A 107 3.34 -10.52 3.84
N SER A 108 2.99 -10.97 5.03
CA SER A 108 3.92 -11.39 6.07
C SER A 108 3.60 -12.78 6.59
N ARG A 109 4.57 -13.43 7.21
CA ARG A 109 4.34 -14.70 7.91
C ARG A 109 3.41 -14.51 9.11
N ALA A 110 2.55 -15.51 9.35
CA ALA A 110 1.75 -15.60 10.56
C ALA A 110 2.51 -16.40 11.61
N GLY A 111 3.18 -15.74 12.55
CA GLY A 111 3.94 -16.41 13.60
C GLY A 111 5.45 -16.31 13.49
N PHE A 112 6.17 -16.78 14.53
CA PHE A 112 7.57 -16.43 14.76
C PHE A 112 8.59 -17.41 14.17
N SER A 113 8.20 -18.62 13.77
CA SER A 113 9.18 -19.70 13.64
C SER A 113 9.54 -20.12 12.23
N ARG A 114 8.88 -19.62 11.18
CA ARG A 114 9.08 -20.14 9.80
C ARG A 114 8.96 -19.07 8.73
N LEU A 115 9.90 -19.12 7.79
CA LEU A 115 9.85 -18.31 6.56
C LEU A 115 8.69 -18.75 5.67
N ILE A 116 8.04 -17.80 5.01
CA ILE A 116 7.04 -18.10 3.98
C ILE A 116 7.68 -18.18 2.59
N GLY A 117 7.10 -19.01 1.73
CA GLY A 117 7.44 -19.07 0.31
C GLY A 117 6.39 -18.30 -0.48
N LEU A 118 6.85 -17.45 -1.39
CA LEU A 118 6.01 -16.58 -2.19
C LEU A 118 6.46 -16.67 -3.66
N ASP A 119 5.59 -17.19 -4.52
CA ASP A 119 5.83 -17.21 -5.95
C ASP A 119 5.22 -15.96 -6.57
N VAL A 120 6.06 -15.11 -7.14
CA VAL A 120 5.67 -13.79 -7.66
C VAL A 120 5.64 -13.82 -9.19
N TYR A 121 4.56 -13.30 -9.73
CA TYR A 121 4.34 -13.17 -11.17
C TYR A 121 4.04 -11.69 -11.50
N VAL A 122 4.55 -11.25 -12.64
CA VAL A 122 4.26 -9.90 -13.17
C VAL A 122 3.71 -10.06 -14.59
N ASN A 123 2.52 -9.53 -14.84
CA ASN A 123 1.81 -9.63 -16.11
C ASN A 123 1.68 -11.09 -16.60
N GLY A 124 1.46 -12.01 -15.66
CA GLY A 124 1.35 -13.45 -15.93
C GLY A 124 2.69 -14.18 -16.10
N SER A 125 3.82 -13.48 -16.17
CA SER A 125 5.15 -14.08 -16.26
C SER A 125 5.73 -14.30 -14.87
N PHE A 126 6.30 -15.49 -14.62
CA PHE A 126 7.00 -15.77 -13.37
C PHE A 126 8.20 -14.86 -13.21
N LEU A 127 8.25 -14.13 -12.11
CA LEU A 127 9.34 -13.22 -11.78
C LEU A 127 10.39 -13.91 -10.90
N ASN A 128 9.96 -14.40 -9.75
CA ASN A 128 10.86 -15.03 -8.77
C ASN A 128 10.07 -15.77 -7.69
N ALA A 129 10.73 -16.73 -7.03
CA ALA A 129 10.27 -17.34 -5.79
C ALA A 129 11.05 -16.72 -4.62
N TYR A 130 10.35 -16.02 -3.73
CA TYR A 130 10.94 -15.44 -2.53
C TYR A 130 10.70 -16.35 -1.33
N GLU A 131 11.71 -16.43 -0.48
CA GLU A 131 11.62 -17.07 0.82
C GLU A 131 12.12 -16.08 1.87
N GLY A 132 11.27 -15.70 2.84
CA GLY A 132 11.60 -14.67 3.81
C GLY A 132 10.49 -14.43 4.83
N ASP A 133 10.55 -13.29 5.50
CA ASP A 133 9.52 -12.85 6.44
C ASP A 133 8.27 -12.30 5.72
N GLY A 134 8.43 -11.85 4.48
CA GLY A 134 7.33 -11.31 3.69
C GLY A 134 7.74 -10.59 2.42
N ILE A 135 6.77 -9.89 1.85
CA ILE A 135 6.95 -9.04 0.66
C ILE A 135 6.03 -7.82 0.77
N ILE A 136 6.52 -6.68 0.32
CA ILE A 136 5.79 -5.41 0.27
C ILE A 136 5.57 -5.04 -1.18
N ILE A 137 4.32 -4.70 -1.53
CA ILE A 137 4.00 -4.04 -2.79
C ILE A 137 3.60 -2.62 -2.44
N SER A 138 4.45 -1.65 -2.77
CA SER A 138 4.30 -0.26 -2.36
C SER A 138 3.97 0.64 -3.54
N THR A 139 3.19 1.69 -3.24
CA THR A 139 3.02 2.87 -4.09
C THR A 139 4.20 3.83 -3.92
N PRO A 140 4.34 4.86 -4.76
CA PRO A 140 5.30 5.95 -4.51
C PRO A 140 5.07 6.66 -3.16
N THR A 141 3.81 6.85 -2.76
CA THR A 141 3.48 7.43 -1.45
C THR A 141 3.99 6.53 -0.31
N GLY A 142 3.81 5.22 -0.41
CA GLY A 142 4.28 4.25 0.57
C GLY A 142 5.79 4.00 0.54
N SER A 143 6.52 4.56 -0.45
CA SER A 143 7.98 4.37 -0.54
C SER A 143 8.72 4.87 0.70
N THR A 144 8.17 5.85 1.41
CA THR A 144 8.71 6.40 2.67
C THR A 144 8.16 5.72 3.94
N GLY A 145 7.27 4.74 3.79
CA GLY A 145 6.68 3.93 4.87
C GLY A 145 7.46 2.64 5.14
N TYR A 146 6.75 1.52 5.23
CA TYR A 146 7.37 0.22 5.53
C TYR A 146 8.36 -0.24 4.44
N ASN A 147 8.12 0.15 3.18
CA ASN A 147 9.07 -0.06 2.09
C ASN A 147 10.47 0.47 2.42
N LEU A 148 10.57 1.69 2.98
CA LEU A 148 11.86 2.28 3.37
C LEU A 148 12.56 1.46 4.44
N SER A 149 11.84 1.04 5.47
CA SER A 149 12.36 0.22 6.57
C SER A 149 12.86 -1.15 6.08
N ALA A 150 12.24 -1.69 5.02
CA ALA A 150 12.66 -2.93 4.38
C ALA A 150 13.81 -2.75 3.37
N GLY A 151 14.37 -1.54 3.25
CA GLY A 151 15.47 -1.24 2.33
C GLY A 151 15.05 -0.98 0.88
N GLY A 152 13.78 -0.70 0.66
CA GLY A 152 13.26 -0.28 -0.64
C GLY A 152 13.66 1.16 -1.02
N PRO A 153 13.60 1.53 -2.30
CA PRO A 153 13.95 2.87 -2.76
C PRO A 153 12.92 3.90 -2.31
N ILE A 154 13.39 5.13 -2.10
CA ILE A 154 12.54 6.30 -1.95
C ILE A 154 12.18 6.80 -3.34
N VAL A 155 10.92 7.12 -3.54
CA VAL A 155 10.38 7.57 -4.82
C VAL A 155 9.55 8.82 -4.60
N ASP A 156 9.62 9.76 -5.56
CA ASP A 156 8.75 10.93 -5.57
C ASP A 156 7.27 10.48 -5.54
N PRO A 157 6.48 10.98 -4.59
CA PRO A 157 5.11 10.51 -4.37
C PRO A 157 4.16 10.77 -5.54
N MET A 158 4.54 11.64 -6.50
CA MET A 158 3.77 11.91 -7.71
C MET A 158 4.12 10.99 -8.88
N ALA A 159 5.15 10.15 -8.73
CA ALA A 159 5.50 9.15 -9.74
C ALA A 159 4.37 8.12 -9.94
N LYS A 160 4.35 7.49 -11.11
CA LYS A 160 3.35 6.45 -11.45
C LYS A 160 4.06 5.11 -11.66
N LEU A 161 4.26 4.38 -10.56
CA LEU A 161 4.97 3.10 -10.52
C LEU A 161 4.53 2.28 -9.30
N MET A 162 4.93 1.02 -9.26
CA MET A 162 4.82 0.14 -8.09
C MET A 162 6.20 -0.39 -7.72
N ILE A 163 6.41 -0.68 -6.45
CA ILE A 163 7.66 -1.21 -5.93
C ILE A 163 7.37 -2.57 -5.28
N ILE A 164 8.14 -3.58 -5.65
CA ILE A 164 8.17 -4.88 -4.95
C ILE A 164 9.40 -4.89 -4.07
N THR A 165 9.24 -5.03 -2.76
CA THR A 165 10.35 -5.10 -1.80
C THR A 165 10.21 -6.35 -0.93
N PRO A 166 11.12 -7.34 -1.05
CA PRO A 166 11.16 -8.48 -0.15
C PRO A 166 11.54 -8.05 1.28
N VAL A 167 10.95 -8.69 2.29
CA VAL A 167 11.25 -8.46 3.71
C VAL A 167 12.10 -9.61 4.23
N CYS A 168 13.31 -9.30 4.71
CA CYS A 168 14.28 -10.27 5.23
C CYS A 168 14.39 -11.52 4.35
N PRO A 169 14.64 -11.40 3.03
CA PRO A 169 14.72 -12.55 2.15
C PRO A 169 15.94 -13.42 2.51
N HIS A 170 15.77 -14.73 2.43
CA HIS A 170 16.85 -15.68 2.67
C HIS A 170 17.95 -15.61 1.59
N SER A 171 17.63 -15.12 0.40
CA SER A 171 18.59 -14.90 -0.68
C SER A 171 19.25 -13.53 -0.56
N LEU A 172 20.58 -13.51 -0.51
CA LEU A 172 21.37 -12.28 -0.45
C LEU A 172 21.29 -11.40 -1.71
N THR A 173 20.82 -11.97 -2.83
CA THR A 173 20.71 -11.26 -4.11
C THR A 173 19.34 -10.64 -4.35
N SER A 174 18.38 -10.87 -3.46
CA SER A 174 17.04 -10.29 -3.60
C SER A 174 17.08 -8.78 -3.42
N LYS A 175 16.61 -8.06 -4.44
CA LYS A 175 16.56 -6.60 -4.49
C LYS A 175 15.12 -6.15 -4.71
N SER A 176 14.84 -4.91 -4.33
CA SER A 176 13.59 -4.27 -4.71
C SER A 176 13.51 -4.09 -6.22
N ILE A 177 12.31 -4.27 -6.76
CA ILE A 177 12.02 -4.16 -8.19
C ILE A 177 11.00 -3.06 -8.38
N VAL A 178 11.28 -2.13 -9.29
CA VAL A 178 10.38 -1.05 -9.68
C VAL A 178 9.65 -1.45 -10.96
N LEU A 179 8.34 -1.37 -10.93
CA LEU A 179 7.44 -1.73 -12.03
C LEU A 179 6.66 -0.50 -12.50
N PRO A 180 6.27 -0.42 -13.77
CA PRO A 180 5.33 0.59 -14.23
C PRO A 180 3.97 0.44 -13.55
N SER A 181 3.21 1.53 -13.44
CA SER A 181 1.93 1.54 -12.71
C SER A 181 0.84 0.65 -13.32
N ASP A 182 0.93 0.31 -14.60
CA ASP A 182 0.00 -0.58 -15.31
C ASP A 182 0.32 -2.07 -15.13
N ALA A 183 1.42 -2.40 -14.46
CA ALA A 183 1.77 -3.79 -14.15
C ALA A 183 0.71 -4.46 -13.25
N LYS A 184 0.53 -5.76 -13.46
CA LYS A 184 -0.28 -6.63 -12.59
C LYS A 184 0.64 -7.60 -11.89
N VAL A 185 0.59 -7.58 -10.55
CA VAL A 185 1.39 -8.47 -9.70
C VAL A 185 0.47 -9.53 -9.12
N SER A 186 0.84 -10.81 -9.29
CA SER A 186 0.15 -11.93 -8.65
C SER A 186 1.14 -12.66 -7.74
N ILE A 187 0.73 -12.90 -6.50
CA ILE A 187 1.56 -13.55 -5.49
C ILE A 187 0.84 -14.78 -4.98
N ALA A 188 1.40 -15.95 -5.24
CA ALA A 188 0.89 -17.21 -4.74
C ALA A 188 1.63 -17.63 -3.47
N ILE A 189 0.88 -18.07 -2.45
CA ILE A 189 1.46 -18.65 -1.25
C ILE A 189 1.94 -20.07 -1.55
N ALA A 190 3.26 -20.27 -1.54
CA ALA A 190 3.86 -21.53 -1.90
C ALA A 190 3.62 -22.61 -0.84
N LYS A 191 3.30 -23.84 -1.29
CA LYS A 191 3.17 -24.99 -0.40
C LYS A 191 4.53 -25.68 -0.26
N LYS A 192 5.19 -25.50 0.89
CA LYS A 192 6.52 -26.08 1.12
C LYS A 192 6.56 -27.57 1.45
N ARG A 193 5.55 -28.15 2.12
CA ARG A 193 5.46 -29.57 2.48
C ARG A 193 4.00 -30.04 2.57
N LYS A 194 3.76 -31.34 2.34
CA LYS A 194 2.41 -31.95 2.40
C LYS A 194 1.73 -31.88 3.77
N THR A 195 2.49 -31.71 4.84
CA THR A 195 2.00 -31.75 6.24
C THR A 195 2.05 -30.37 6.92
N GLN A 196 2.25 -29.28 6.17
CA GLN A 196 2.51 -27.99 6.74
C GLN A 196 1.53 -26.96 6.19
N ASP A 197 0.63 -26.50 7.06
CA ASP A 197 -0.17 -25.32 6.78
C ASP A 197 0.77 -24.11 6.75
N THR A 198 0.87 -23.46 5.61
CA THR A 198 1.58 -22.19 5.46
C THR A 198 0.57 -21.12 5.78
N GLU A 199 0.75 -20.45 6.90
CA GLU A 199 -0.06 -19.32 7.32
C GLU A 199 0.68 -18.04 6.97
N ALA A 200 0.05 -17.20 6.22
CA ALA A 200 0.49 -15.85 5.92
C ALA A 200 -0.63 -14.86 6.23
N ILE A 201 -0.26 -13.63 6.45
CA ILE A 201 -1.19 -12.54 6.70
C ILE A 201 -0.96 -11.48 5.62
N VAL A 202 -2.04 -10.97 5.03
CA VAL A 202 -1.98 -9.79 4.18
C VAL A 202 -2.60 -8.60 4.89
N SER A 203 -1.89 -7.47 4.90
CA SER A 203 -2.37 -6.20 5.42
C SER A 203 -2.36 -5.12 4.34
N PHE A 204 -3.24 -4.13 4.49
CA PHE A 204 -3.40 -2.98 3.60
C PHE A 204 -3.22 -1.71 4.44
N ASP A 205 -2.19 -0.92 4.14
CA ASP A 205 -1.82 0.30 4.89
C ASP A 205 -1.64 0.03 6.41
N GLY A 206 -1.11 -1.14 6.77
CA GLY A 206 -0.89 -1.55 8.16
C GLY A 206 -2.16 -1.82 8.97
N GLY A 207 -3.32 -1.93 8.32
CA GLY A 207 -4.60 -2.21 8.97
C GLY A 207 -5.30 -3.45 8.40
N ASN A 208 -6.22 -4.03 9.21
CA ASN A 208 -7.08 -5.17 8.85
C ASN A 208 -6.33 -6.33 8.17
N ASP A 209 -5.86 -7.24 8.98
CA ASP A 209 -5.14 -8.42 8.53
C ASP A 209 -6.11 -9.51 8.03
N TYR A 210 -5.73 -10.17 6.94
CA TYR A 210 -6.47 -11.29 6.36
C TYR A 210 -5.54 -12.49 6.25
N GLU A 211 -6.00 -13.62 6.74
CA GLU A 211 -5.25 -14.86 6.68
C GLU A 211 -5.22 -15.44 5.26
N LEU A 212 -4.04 -15.86 4.85
CA LEU A 212 -3.78 -16.58 3.60
C LEU A 212 -3.20 -17.95 3.92
N SER A 213 -3.62 -18.92 3.14
CA SER A 213 -3.15 -20.31 3.21
C SER A 213 -2.39 -20.69 1.95
N ALA A 214 -1.67 -21.80 2.03
CA ALA A 214 -0.95 -22.35 0.87
C ALA A 214 -1.89 -22.57 -0.34
N GLY A 215 -1.51 -22.02 -1.49
CA GLY A 215 -2.29 -22.05 -2.71
C GLY A 215 -3.22 -20.86 -2.91
N ASP A 216 -3.45 -20.02 -1.88
CA ASP A 216 -4.15 -18.74 -2.06
C ASP A 216 -3.30 -17.81 -2.93
N VAL A 217 -3.97 -16.96 -3.71
CA VAL A 217 -3.34 -16.00 -4.61
C VAL A 217 -3.83 -14.59 -4.28
N LEU A 218 -2.90 -13.67 -4.15
CA LEU A 218 -3.18 -12.24 -4.04
C LEU A 218 -2.83 -11.57 -5.37
N ASP A 219 -3.84 -11.04 -6.06
CA ASP A 219 -3.65 -10.21 -7.25
C ASP A 219 -3.65 -8.73 -6.88
N ILE A 220 -2.65 -8.00 -7.35
CA ILE A 220 -2.44 -6.58 -7.06
C ILE A 220 -2.29 -5.82 -8.38
N CYS A 221 -2.97 -4.68 -8.48
CA CYS A 221 -2.81 -3.74 -9.59
C CYS A 221 -3.13 -2.32 -9.13
N THR A 222 -2.84 -1.33 -9.96
CA THR A 222 -3.24 0.05 -9.72
C THR A 222 -4.77 0.16 -9.62
N SER A 223 -5.23 0.93 -8.65
CA SER A 223 -6.64 1.28 -8.49
C SER A 223 -7.02 2.36 -9.51
N GLN A 224 -8.26 2.33 -10.00
CA GLN A 224 -8.83 3.44 -10.77
C GLN A 224 -9.16 4.66 -9.88
N ARG A 225 -9.24 4.46 -8.57
CA ARG A 225 -9.43 5.52 -7.59
C ARG A 225 -8.08 6.01 -7.09
N THR A 226 -8.00 7.32 -6.89
CA THR A 226 -6.86 8.02 -6.28
C THR A 226 -7.29 8.56 -4.91
N THR A 227 -6.34 8.96 -4.09
CA THR A 227 -6.59 9.77 -2.90
C THR A 227 -6.13 11.19 -3.19
N LYS A 228 -7.02 12.15 -3.01
CA LYS A 228 -6.73 13.57 -3.14
C LYS A 228 -6.27 14.11 -1.80
N LEU A 229 -5.08 14.69 -1.76
CA LEU A 229 -4.52 15.36 -0.59
C LEU A 229 -4.45 16.87 -0.85
N ILE A 230 -4.99 17.66 0.06
CA ILE A 230 -4.85 19.11 0.04
C ILE A 230 -3.44 19.47 0.53
N LYS A 231 -2.75 20.30 -0.23
CA LYS A 231 -1.43 20.88 0.04
C LYS A 231 -1.60 22.38 0.24
N ALA A 232 -1.59 22.83 1.49
CA ALA A 232 -1.72 24.23 1.86
C ALA A 232 -0.41 24.82 2.42
N SER A 233 0.66 24.05 2.52
CA SER A 233 1.99 24.51 2.93
C SER A 233 2.92 24.62 1.72
N ASP A 234 3.90 25.50 1.80
CA ASP A 234 4.93 25.66 0.77
C ASP A 234 6.07 24.64 0.90
N VAL A 235 6.00 23.77 1.93
CA VAL A 235 7.01 22.73 2.20
C VAL A 235 6.89 21.63 1.18
N ASN A 236 7.94 21.39 0.41
CA ASN A 236 7.97 20.34 -0.59
C ASN A 236 8.46 19.00 -0.04
N PHE A 237 8.22 17.92 -0.80
CA PHE A 237 8.61 16.55 -0.43
C PHE A 237 10.11 16.42 -0.12
N TYR A 238 10.97 17.08 -0.86
CA TYR A 238 12.43 16.97 -0.70
C TYR A 238 12.93 17.65 0.57
N GLU A 239 12.25 18.71 1.03
CA GLU A 239 12.53 19.36 2.33
C GLU A 239 12.14 18.44 3.48
N ILE A 240 10.95 17.83 3.42
CA ILE A 240 10.52 16.85 4.41
C ILE A 240 11.50 15.68 4.46
N LEU A 241 11.90 15.18 3.30
CA LEU A 241 12.85 14.08 3.17
C LEU A 241 14.21 14.44 3.81
N ARG A 242 14.76 15.61 3.48
CA ARG A 242 16.01 16.10 4.05
C ARG A 242 15.95 16.22 5.57
N ASN A 243 14.84 16.76 6.10
CA ASN A 243 14.67 16.93 7.54
C ASN A 243 14.53 15.59 8.29
N LYS A 244 13.94 14.58 7.64
CA LYS A 244 13.75 13.25 8.25
C LYS A 244 14.95 12.33 8.12
N LEU A 245 15.70 12.40 7.02
CA LEU A 245 16.84 11.53 6.72
C LEU A 245 18.18 12.23 6.90
N GLY A 246 18.20 13.55 6.98
CA GLY A 246 19.41 14.31 7.24
C GLY A 246 19.97 13.96 8.61
N SER A 247 21.20 13.49 8.65
CA SER A 247 21.96 13.35 9.89
C SER A 247 22.02 14.72 10.59
N LYS A 248 21.65 14.75 11.85
CA LYS A 248 21.94 15.87 12.74
C LYS A 248 23.44 15.99 12.94
#